data_267cc5bdb17021d6a13e5bb22358031f
#
_entry.id   267cc5bdb17021d6a13e5bb22358031f
#
_cell.length_a   1.000
_cell.length_b   1.000
_cell.length_c   1.000
_cell.angle_alpha   90.00
_cell.angle_beta   90.00
_cell.angle_gamma   90.00
#
_symmetry.space_group_name_H-M   'P 1'
#
loop_
_entity.id
_entity.type
_entity.pdbx_description
1 polymer ?
#
loop_
_entity_poly.entity_id
_entity_poly.type
_entity_poly.pdbx_seq_one_letter_code
_entity_poly.pdbx_strand_id
1 'polypeptide(L)'
;MLIITRNSTRYFRLAQMGVGLICLAFGSAVLADLQVPNRPPDAGAIMRNQPTPLMNAPSQMNPLQVPTPPAAKSGSGAKIIPRDWEIIGNTLISTPELLEGSGIRDHLNQPQDVNGLAEAAQKVAMYYRLKGFLVRAWLPEQTINSDGKVTIRVVEGRMGEVNVAPTQRVLSNERVTSTLFTAQPQGEILGMDQLERGLLILNDLPGVVVTPTLKQGSKPGTTDLELKVDTQPCKMCEFLPIDGKTATVNGILDYANTGVNSVGANQFGGSLFINNPFGIGDQGTFRLQGGSGNVYGRITYSVPVGYSGLRVGVAGSGMYYKLGDVPGTQFSKLNADGDAWVGGIFASYPIVRSSARNLYAMSGFDTRRYHNVSDPAGAPVANVLSDKTINVGYIGLQGDSRDQLLGGGFNNASIYMSAGYLDLSANQAYRATDLVTAQSAGNYQKITLTFSRLQYVSDRFNFWANFAGQIASTNLDSSEKFSLGGPYGVRAYPVNEALADEGYLMNFEMRYDVCKFRLCDTSYGNIFENVQLVGFIDHGGVTLHSTTWTNSNITYSSTGQVGTAPNNYTLSGGGFGINWISPGDFALKFSVAQRIGTNPYRSANGGDVDGTHNTPQFWAQLSKYF
;
A
#
# COMPACT_ATOMS: atom_id res chain seq x y z
N MET A 1 15.74 0.46 31.45
CA MET A 1 15.70 1.07 30.12
C MET A 1 15.93 0.00 29.02
N LEU A 2 15.21 -1.10 29.06
CA LEU A 2 15.47 -2.21 28.11
C LEU A 2 14.27 -3.17 27.98
N ILE A 3 13.05 -2.67 27.75
CA ILE A 3 11.85 -3.51 27.55
C ILE A 3 10.96 -3.02 26.39
N ILE A 4 11.32 -1.96 25.66
CA ILE A 4 10.41 -1.37 24.65
C ILE A 4 10.57 -1.96 23.24
N THR A 5 11.62 -2.73 22.94
CA THR A 5 11.96 -3.11 21.56
C THR A 5 11.28 -4.37 21.03
N ARG A 6 10.70 -5.24 21.87
CA ARG A 6 10.09 -6.50 21.40
C ARG A 6 8.62 -6.38 20.98
N ASN A 7 7.86 -5.42 21.52
CA ASN A 7 6.42 -5.30 21.22
C ASN A 7 6.12 -4.43 19.98
N SER A 8 6.97 -3.49 19.61
CA SER A 8 6.74 -2.62 18.44
C SER A 8 6.75 -3.39 17.11
N THR A 9 7.53 -4.45 17.02
CA THR A 9 7.66 -5.26 15.79
C THR A 9 6.40 -6.09 15.50
N ARG A 10 5.65 -6.51 16.51
CA ARG A 10 4.42 -7.30 16.34
C ARG A 10 3.24 -6.44 15.87
N TYR A 11 3.05 -5.25 16.46
CA TYR A 11 2.02 -4.30 16.01
C TYR A 11 2.24 -3.81 14.60
N PHE A 12 3.48 -3.74 14.22
CA PHE A 12 3.91 -3.29 12.92
C PHE A 12 3.48 -4.21 11.77
N ARG A 13 3.56 -5.53 11.96
CA ARG A 13 3.10 -6.52 10.95
C ARG A 13 1.58 -6.50 10.78
N LEU A 14 0.83 -6.26 11.86
CA LEU A 14 -0.64 -6.14 11.80
C LEU A 14 -1.10 -4.88 11.06
N ALA A 15 -0.42 -3.75 11.27
CA ALA A 15 -0.70 -2.52 10.53
C ALA A 15 -0.43 -2.66 9.02
N GLN A 16 0.62 -3.40 8.65
CA GLN A 16 0.94 -3.65 7.24
C GLN A 16 -0.12 -4.47 6.51
N MET A 17 -0.73 -5.46 7.17
CA MET A 17 -1.80 -6.27 6.56
C MET A 17 -3.12 -5.50 6.46
N GLY A 18 -3.42 -4.61 7.41
CA GLY A 18 -4.64 -3.80 7.41
C GLY A 18 -4.62 -2.69 6.35
N VAL A 19 -3.48 -2.08 6.13
CA VAL A 19 -3.33 -0.95 5.18
C VAL A 19 -3.18 -1.44 3.74
N GLY A 20 -2.56 -2.59 3.52
CA GLY A 20 -2.41 -3.17 2.18
C GLY A 20 -3.74 -3.51 1.48
N LEU A 21 -4.83 -3.72 2.22
CA LEU A 21 -6.15 -4.03 1.63
C LEU A 21 -6.94 -2.78 1.19
N ILE A 22 -6.52 -1.57 1.57
CA ILE A 22 -7.31 -0.34 1.37
C ILE A 22 -6.89 0.42 0.11
N CYS A 23 -5.67 0.27 -0.36
CA CYS A 23 -5.18 0.99 -1.55
C CYS A 23 -5.65 0.44 -2.90
N LEU A 24 -6.61 -0.50 -2.94
CA LEU A 24 -6.87 -1.29 -4.15
C LEU A 24 -8.24 -1.10 -4.79
N ALA A 25 -9.02 -0.14 -4.37
CA ALA A 25 -10.41 -0.02 -4.82
C ALA A 25 -10.65 1.05 -5.89
N PHE A 26 -9.72 1.36 -6.77
CA PHE A 26 -9.97 2.33 -7.82
C PHE A 26 -9.56 1.83 -9.20
N GLY A 27 -10.52 1.38 -9.91
CA GLY A 27 -10.43 1.10 -11.33
C GLY A 27 -11.77 0.59 -11.87
N SER A 28 -12.57 1.38 -12.26
CA SER A 28 -13.42 1.70 -13.41
C SER A 28 -14.47 0.76 -13.98
N ALA A 29 -15.64 1.25 -14.22
CA ALA A 29 -16.67 0.69 -14.95
C ALA A 29 -17.82 1.13 -15.61
N VAL A 30 -18.68 0.78 -16.31
CA VAL A 30 -19.56 1.33 -17.29
C VAL A 30 -21.00 0.87 -17.33
N LEU A 31 -21.85 1.75 -17.64
CA LEU A 31 -22.87 1.85 -18.73
C LEU A 31 -23.31 3.31 -18.85
N ALA A 32 -23.06 3.97 -19.99
CA ALA A 32 -23.74 5.21 -20.31
C ALA A 32 -25.19 4.84 -20.63
N ASP A 33 -25.94 5.23 -20.04
CA ASP A 33 -26.92 6.04 -19.53
C ASP A 33 -28.29 5.99 -20.21
N LEU A 34 -29.10 5.14 -19.66
CA LEU A 34 -30.47 5.46 -19.32
C LEU A 34 -30.54 5.16 -17.83
N GLN A 35 -30.55 6.20 -17.00
CA GLN A 35 -30.56 6.06 -15.55
C GLN A 35 -31.83 5.36 -15.09
N VAL A 36 -31.69 4.10 -14.82
CA VAL A 36 -32.72 3.30 -14.20
C VAL A 36 -32.20 2.87 -12.85
N PRO A 37 -32.78 3.26 -11.72
CA PRO A 37 -32.54 2.57 -10.45
C PRO A 37 -32.92 1.12 -10.69
N ASN A 38 -32.14 0.20 -10.22
CA ASN A 38 -32.13 -1.22 -10.58
C ASN A 38 -31.56 -1.48 -11.99
N ARG A 39 -30.70 -0.60 -12.48
CA ARG A 39 -29.93 -0.92 -13.67
C ARG A 39 -28.97 -2.04 -13.38
N PRO A 40 -28.95 -3.09 -14.18
CA PRO A 40 -27.98 -4.15 -14.02
C PRO A 40 -26.56 -3.58 -14.14
N PRO A 41 -25.62 -3.97 -13.25
CA PRO A 41 -24.23 -3.60 -13.40
C PRO A 41 -23.69 -4.17 -14.71
N ASP A 42 -22.83 -3.43 -15.37
CA ASP A 42 -22.16 -3.89 -16.58
C ASP A 42 -20.75 -4.45 -16.30
N ALA A 43 -20.12 -4.98 -17.35
CA ALA A 43 -18.79 -5.58 -17.31
C ALA A 43 -17.78 -4.70 -16.59
N GLY A 44 -17.85 -3.44 -16.84
CA GLY A 44 -16.91 -2.55 -16.24
C GLY A 44 -17.20 -2.27 -14.77
N ALA A 45 -18.46 -2.04 -14.32
CA ALA A 45 -18.83 -1.89 -12.90
C ALA A 45 -18.40 -3.10 -12.08
N ILE A 46 -18.51 -4.28 -12.68
CA ILE A 46 -18.10 -5.53 -12.08
C ILE A 46 -16.56 -5.63 -12.06
N MET A 47 -15.90 -5.32 -13.17
CA MET A 47 -14.45 -5.37 -13.33
C MET A 47 -13.72 -4.46 -12.33
N ARG A 48 -14.26 -3.26 -12.05
CA ARG A 48 -13.73 -2.33 -11.07
C ARG A 48 -13.63 -2.91 -9.66
N ASN A 49 -14.59 -3.72 -9.27
CA ASN A 49 -14.64 -4.32 -7.93
C ASN A 49 -13.75 -5.55 -7.82
N GLN A 50 -13.08 -5.95 -8.92
CA GLN A 50 -12.16 -7.07 -8.87
C GLN A 50 -10.87 -6.65 -8.16
N PRO A 51 -10.36 -7.45 -7.20
CA PRO A 51 -9.14 -7.12 -6.50
C PRO A 51 -7.95 -7.15 -7.45
N THR A 52 -7.20 -6.06 -7.49
CA THR A 52 -5.87 -6.07 -8.09
C THR A 52 -4.90 -6.76 -7.13
N PRO A 53 -4.00 -7.62 -7.60
CA PRO A 53 -2.96 -8.18 -6.75
C PRO A 53 -2.16 -7.07 -6.09
N LEU A 54 -1.94 -7.21 -4.79
CA LEU A 54 -1.11 -6.29 -4.02
C LEU A 54 0.29 -6.28 -4.64
N MET A 55 0.81 -5.11 -4.96
CA MET A 55 2.27 -4.93 -5.02
C MET A 55 2.81 -5.28 -3.63
N ASN A 56 3.92 -6.01 -3.57
CA ASN A 56 4.53 -6.35 -2.29
C ASN A 56 4.68 -5.08 -1.45
N ALA A 57 4.26 -5.16 -0.19
CA ALA A 57 4.52 -4.07 0.73
C ALA A 57 6.02 -3.78 0.78
N PRO A 58 6.44 -2.51 0.85
CA PRO A 58 7.85 -2.17 0.92
C PRO A 58 8.55 -2.94 2.03
N SER A 59 9.68 -3.57 1.72
CA SER A 59 10.43 -4.36 2.69
C SER A 59 10.92 -3.48 3.83
N GLN A 60 11.01 -4.08 5.00
CA GLN A 60 11.57 -3.45 6.18
C GLN A 60 12.87 -4.15 6.54
N MET A 61 13.87 -3.35 6.81
CA MET A 61 15.10 -3.85 7.42
C MET A 61 15.05 -3.72 8.92
N ASN A 62 15.66 -4.68 9.62
CA ASN A 62 16.11 -4.43 10.97
C ASN A 62 17.16 -3.29 10.94
N PRO A 63 17.18 -2.40 11.94
CA PRO A 63 18.18 -1.35 11.99
C PRO A 63 19.59 -1.94 11.82
N LEU A 64 20.42 -1.30 10.98
CA LEU A 64 21.82 -1.67 10.81
C LEU A 64 22.48 -1.76 12.18
N GLN A 65 22.98 -2.94 12.52
CA GLN A 65 23.78 -3.11 13.73
C GLN A 65 25.16 -2.49 13.51
N VAL A 66 25.35 -1.31 14.07
CA VAL A 66 26.67 -0.69 14.13
C VAL A 66 27.38 -1.26 15.35
N PRO A 67 28.57 -1.85 15.21
CA PRO A 67 29.33 -2.34 16.35
C PRO A 67 29.50 -1.24 17.40
N THR A 68 29.08 -1.50 18.63
CA THR A 68 29.30 -0.56 19.74
C THR A 68 30.79 -0.60 20.09
N PRO A 69 31.47 0.54 20.19
CA PRO A 69 32.84 0.54 20.65
C PRO A 69 32.94 -0.14 22.02
N PRO A 70 33.99 -0.90 22.30
CA PRO A 70 34.20 -1.48 23.63
C PRO A 70 34.21 -0.35 24.68
N ALA A 71 33.49 -0.56 25.78
CA ALA A 71 33.49 0.38 26.91
C ALA A 71 34.91 0.61 27.37
N ALA A 72 35.30 1.87 27.59
CA ALA A 72 36.59 2.22 28.14
C ALA A 72 36.74 1.53 29.50
N LYS A 73 37.89 0.87 29.72
CA LYS A 73 38.18 0.24 31.03
C LYS A 73 38.25 1.31 32.10
N SER A 74 37.49 1.13 33.17
CA SER A 74 37.53 2.03 34.33
C SER A 74 38.95 2.09 34.91
N GLY A 75 39.61 3.20 34.68
CA GLY A 75 40.89 3.52 35.32
C GLY A 75 40.68 4.64 36.32
N SER A 76 41.07 4.44 37.56
CA SER A 76 41.19 5.51 38.57
C SER A 76 42.38 6.41 38.21
N GLY A 77 42.21 7.25 37.18
CA GLY A 77 43.28 8.12 36.67
C GLY A 77 43.17 9.54 37.17
N ALA A 78 44.24 10.33 36.95
CA ALA A 78 44.27 11.74 37.22
C ALA A 78 43.11 12.49 36.56
N LYS A 79 42.43 13.38 37.28
CA LYS A 79 41.37 14.22 36.73
C LYS A 79 41.99 15.39 35.98
N ILE A 80 41.51 15.62 34.78
CA ILE A 80 41.92 16.70 33.88
C ILE A 80 40.74 17.67 33.76
N ILE A 81 41.04 18.97 33.74
CA ILE A 81 40.03 20.01 33.49
C ILE A 81 40.20 20.49 32.04
N PRO A 82 39.39 20.01 31.10
CA PRO A 82 39.45 20.49 29.73
C PRO A 82 38.97 21.95 29.68
N ARG A 83 39.76 22.82 29.07
CA ARG A 83 39.44 24.24 28.87
C ARG A 83 39.03 24.53 27.43
N ASP A 84 39.47 23.70 26.49
CA ASP A 84 39.14 23.82 25.08
C ASP A 84 39.16 22.44 24.41
N TRP A 85 38.31 22.28 23.38
CA TRP A 85 38.24 21.08 22.54
C TRP A 85 38.81 21.38 21.15
N GLU A 86 39.79 20.61 20.75
CA GLU A 86 40.28 20.59 19.39
C GLU A 86 39.74 19.34 18.68
N ILE A 87 38.92 19.54 17.63
CA ILE A 87 38.38 18.44 16.82
C ILE A 87 39.15 18.41 15.51
N ILE A 88 39.79 17.29 15.19
CA ILE A 88 40.57 17.11 13.96
C ILE A 88 40.04 15.95 13.13
N GLY A 89 40.07 16.12 11.78
CA GLY A 89 39.60 15.13 10.82
C GLY A 89 38.11 15.23 10.47
N ASN A 90 37.44 16.23 11.01
CA ASN A 90 36.06 16.57 10.64
C ASN A 90 36.05 17.44 9.37
N THR A 91 35.50 16.90 8.27
CA THR A 91 35.36 17.61 6.99
C THR A 91 33.91 17.91 6.62
N LEU A 92 32.95 17.11 7.11
CA LEU A 92 31.53 17.26 6.86
C LEU A 92 30.84 18.29 7.74
N ILE A 93 31.19 18.31 9.03
CA ILE A 93 30.55 19.15 10.04
C ILE A 93 31.62 20.04 10.62
N SER A 94 31.37 21.34 10.67
CA SER A 94 32.33 22.31 11.20
C SER A 94 32.55 22.12 12.69
N THR A 95 33.77 22.42 13.15
CA THR A 95 34.11 22.34 14.59
C THR A 95 33.15 23.15 15.47
N PRO A 96 32.76 24.39 15.13
CA PRO A 96 31.78 25.14 15.93
C PRO A 96 30.43 24.42 16.06
N GLU A 97 29.93 23.84 14.98
CA GLU A 97 28.66 23.07 14.97
C GLU A 97 28.77 21.79 15.81
N LEU A 98 29.91 21.09 15.74
CA LEU A 98 30.15 19.92 16.58
C LEU A 98 30.22 20.27 18.07
N LEU A 99 30.88 21.35 18.42
CA LEU A 99 31.00 21.81 19.82
C LEU A 99 29.63 22.18 20.42
N GLU A 100 28.76 22.76 19.62
CA GLU A 100 27.43 23.17 20.05
C GLU A 100 26.44 22.03 20.02
N GLY A 101 26.36 21.32 18.89
CA GLY A 101 25.34 20.31 18.64
C GLY A 101 25.56 19.00 19.38
N SER A 102 26.80 18.60 19.67
CA SER A 102 27.10 17.38 20.41
C SER A 102 26.97 17.54 21.94
N GLY A 103 26.87 18.78 22.46
CA GLY A 103 26.81 19.04 23.90
C GLY A 103 28.12 18.78 24.65
N ILE A 104 29.28 18.68 23.97
CA ILE A 104 30.57 18.46 24.63
C ILE A 104 31.08 19.71 25.38
N ARG A 105 30.49 20.88 25.11
CA ARG A 105 30.79 22.10 25.88
C ARG A 105 30.49 21.95 27.37
N ASP A 106 29.53 21.10 27.74
CA ASP A 106 29.14 20.83 29.12
C ASP A 106 30.26 20.17 29.94
N HIS A 107 31.24 19.56 29.26
CA HIS A 107 32.44 18.97 29.89
C HIS A 107 33.58 19.97 30.10
N LEU A 108 33.49 21.20 29.58
CA LEU A 108 34.52 22.22 29.77
C LEU A 108 34.52 22.75 31.21
N ASN A 109 35.71 23.06 31.69
CA ASN A 109 35.93 23.59 33.02
C ASN A 109 35.45 22.68 34.18
N GLN A 110 35.21 21.40 33.91
CA GLN A 110 34.86 20.41 34.91
C GLN A 110 35.94 19.33 35.01
N PRO A 111 36.25 18.82 36.23
CA PRO A 111 37.20 17.72 36.37
C PRO A 111 36.69 16.45 35.68
N GLN A 112 37.33 16.02 34.62
CA GLN A 112 37.03 14.80 33.86
C GLN A 112 38.10 13.76 34.09
N ASP A 113 37.72 12.51 34.24
CA ASP A 113 38.60 11.36 34.09
C ASP A 113 38.70 10.93 32.61
N VAL A 114 39.48 9.91 32.34
CA VAL A 114 39.64 9.36 30.97
C VAL A 114 38.30 8.90 30.40
N ASN A 115 37.37 8.41 31.24
CA ASN A 115 36.07 7.97 30.81
C ASN A 115 35.16 9.15 30.41
N GLY A 116 35.19 10.26 31.19
CA GLY A 116 34.44 11.47 30.83
C GLY A 116 34.92 12.11 29.53
N LEU A 117 36.26 12.10 29.31
CA LEU A 117 36.82 12.55 28.04
C LEU A 117 36.42 11.61 26.86
N ALA A 118 36.42 10.29 27.09
CA ALA A 118 35.96 9.32 26.09
C ALA A 118 34.46 9.47 25.78
N GLU A 119 33.64 9.81 26.80
CA GLU A 119 32.22 10.13 26.60
C GLU A 119 32.06 11.36 25.71
N ALA A 120 32.87 12.40 25.86
CA ALA A 120 32.82 13.55 24.96
C ALA A 120 33.10 13.17 23.52
N ALA A 121 34.09 12.30 23.26
CA ALA A 121 34.33 11.79 21.90
C ALA A 121 33.14 10.96 21.38
N GLN A 122 32.50 10.15 22.23
CA GLN A 122 31.28 9.40 21.84
C GLN A 122 30.11 10.33 21.53
N LYS A 123 29.93 11.44 22.25
CA LYS A 123 28.92 12.47 21.95
C LYS A 123 29.14 13.09 20.58
N VAL A 124 30.38 13.36 20.19
CA VAL A 124 30.71 13.80 18.82
C VAL A 124 30.29 12.75 17.79
N ALA A 125 30.66 11.48 17.99
CA ALA A 125 30.28 10.41 17.08
C ALA A 125 28.76 10.23 17.02
N MET A 126 28.04 10.41 18.13
CA MET A 126 26.58 10.32 18.18
C MET A 126 25.93 11.49 17.43
N TYR A 127 26.49 12.70 17.50
CA TYR A 127 26.00 13.83 16.74
C TYR A 127 26.11 13.59 15.22
N TYR A 128 27.22 13.03 14.75
CA TYR A 128 27.36 12.61 13.36
C TYR A 128 26.31 11.57 12.97
N ARG A 129 26.02 10.60 13.84
CA ARG A 129 24.97 9.60 13.59
C ARG A 129 23.57 10.23 13.48
N LEU A 130 23.28 11.24 14.31
CA LEU A 130 22.02 12.00 14.21
C LEU A 130 21.91 12.76 12.89
N LYS A 131 23.05 13.18 12.32
CA LYS A 131 23.14 13.79 10.99
C LYS A 131 23.19 12.77 9.84
N GLY A 132 23.13 11.47 10.14
CA GLY A 132 23.09 10.39 9.15
C GLY A 132 24.46 9.89 8.67
N PHE A 133 25.55 10.17 9.37
CA PHE A 133 26.89 9.74 8.98
C PHE A 133 27.51 8.75 9.95
N LEU A 134 28.25 7.77 9.41
CA LEU A 134 29.01 6.83 10.21
C LEU A 134 30.43 7.34 10.41
N VAL A 135 30.77 7.65 11.66
CA VAL A 135 32.10 8.12 12.02
C VAL A 135 32.63 7.37 13.24
N ARG A 136 33.96 7.38 13.39
CA ARG A 136 34.65 6.99 14.60
C ARG A 136 35.29 8.24 15.20
N ALA A 137 34.99 8.55 16.46
CA ALA A 137 35.63 9.60 17.23
C ALA A 137 36.27 9.00 18.49
N TRP A 138 37.48 9.39 18.77
CA TRP A 138 38.25 8.93 19.96
C TRP A 138 39.27 9.94 20.39
N LEU A 139 39.81 9.76 21.60
CA LEU A 139 40.93 10.49 22.11
C LEU A 139 42.24 9.83 21.65
N PRO A 140 43.07 10.48 20.83
CA PRO A 140 44.41 9.99 20.54
C PRO A 140 45.31 10.06 21.80
N GLU A 141 46.41 9.31 21.81
CA GLU A 141 47.45 9.52 22.79
C GLU A 141 47.96 10.97 22.70
N GLN A 142 47.88 11.71 23.77
CA GLN A 142 48.21 13.13 23.79
C GLN A 142 48.72 13.56 25.17
N THR A 143 49.61 14.57 25.21
CA THR A 143 49.99 15.25 26.41
C THR A 143 49.13 16.49 26.54
N ILE A 144 48.36 16.61 27.63
CA ILE A 144 47.51 17.77 27.90
C ILE A 144 48.34 18.77 28.70
N ASN A 145 48.62 19.89 28.07
CA ASN A 145 49.39 20.98 28.66
C ASN A 145 48.56 21.81 29.66
N SER A 146 49.16 22.81 30.29
CA SER A 146 48.50 23.71 31.24
C SER A 146 47.39 24.58 30.64
N ASP A 147 47.31 24.68 29.31
CA ASP A 147 46.22 25.32 28.57
C ASP A 147 44.91 24.52 28.59
N GLY A 148 44.98 23.24 29.00
CA GLY A 148 43.81 22.36 29.12
C GLY A 148 43.14 22.00 27.79
N LYS A 149 43.87 22.15 26.67
CA LYS A 149 43.36 21.80 25.34
C LYS A 149 43.38 20.29 25.14
N VAL A 150 42.21 19.70 24.80
CA VAL A 150 42.03 18.26 24.56
C VAL A 150 41.65 18.02 23.12
N THR A 151 42.39 17.16 22.43
CA THR A 151 42.15 16.83 21.03
C THR A 151 41.24 15.58 20.91
N ILE A 152 40.19 15.70 20.15
CA ILE A 152 39.32 14.58 19.69
C ILE A 152 39.64 14.34 18.21
N ARG A 153 40.00 13.12 17.87
CA ARG A 153 40.20 12.72 16.47
C ARG A 153 38.92 12.08 15.94
N VAL A 154 38.49 12.62 14.80
CA VAL A 154 37.35 12.08 14.03
C VAL A 154 37.88 11.43 12.75
N VAL A 155 37.37 10.26 12.42
CA VAL A 155 37.54 9.63 11.11
C VAL A 155 36.16 9.43 10.51
N GLU A 156 35.88 10.19 9.47
CA GLU A 156 34.66 10.07 8.68
C GLU A 156 34.80 8.82 7.80
N GLY A 157 34.00 7.79 8.12
CA GLY A 157 34.05 6.50 7.43
C GLY A 157 33.67 6.65 5.96
N ARG A 158 34.41 6.00 5.07
CA ARG A 158 34.12 5.96 3.64
C ARG A 158 33.65 4.58 3.24
N MET A 159 32.80 4.51 2.21
CA MET A 159 32.35 3.23 1.64
C MET A 159 33.55 2.48 1.05
N GLY A 160 33.82 1.31 1.59
CA GLY A 160 34.88 0.40 1.14
C GLY A 160 34.38 -0.58 0.07
N GLU A 161 34.75 -1.83 0.22
CA GLU A 161 34.35 -2.91 -0.68
C GLU A 161 33.01 -3.51 -0.26
N VAL A 162 32.27 -4.03 -1.26
CA VAL A 162 31.05 -4.82 -1.04
C VAL A 162 31.37 -6.27 -1.35
N ASN A 163 31.36 -7.08 -0.31
CA ASN A 163 31.63 -8.51 -0.40
C ASN A 163 30.33 -9.30 -0.26
N VAL A 164 29.94 -10.01 -1.32
CA VAL A 164 28.77 -10.88 -1.30
C VAL A 164 29.24 -12.27 -0.89
N ALA A 165 28.71 -12.77 0.24
CA ALA A 165 29.05 -14.10 0.72
C ALA A 165 28.70 -15.15 -0.36
N PRO A 166 29.49 -16.22 -0.52
CA PRO A 166 29.30 -17.25 -1.55
C PRO A 166 28.13 -18.17 -1.19
N THR A 167 26.96 -17.62 -0.97
CA THR A 167 25.71 -18.33 -0.80
C THR A 167 24.96 -18.44 -2.13
N GLN A 168 23.88 -19.18 -2.17
CA GLN A 168 23.09 -19.51 -3.35
C GLN A 168 22.94 -18.30 -4.30
N ARG A 169 23.09 -18.50 -5.60
CA ARG A 169 23.00 -17.44 -6.62
C ARG A 169 21.57 -16.94 -6.79
N VAL A 170 21.05 -16.26 -5.77
CA VAL A 170 19.71 -15.64 -5.81
C VAL A 170 19.70 -14.43 -6.75
N LEU A 171 20.76 -13.65 -6.69
CA LEU A 171 21.04 -12.51 -7.59
C LEU A 171 22.49 -12.56 -8.06
N SER A 172 22.77 -11.93 -9.19
CA SER A 172 24.15 -11.72 -9.62
C SER A 172 24.88 -10.76 -8.68
N ASN A 173 26.17 -11.02 -8.42
CA ASN A 173 27.00 -10.11 -7.61
C ASN A 173 27.02 -8.69 -8.19
N GLU A 174 27.04 -8.57 -9.53
CA GLU A 174 26.98 -7.29 -10.22
C GLU A 174 25.71 -6.52 -9.87
N ARG A 175 24.53 -7.17 -9.87
CA ARG A 175 23.29 -6.49 -9.49
C ARG A 175 23.32 -6.00 -8.05
N VAL A 176 23.83 -6.81 -7.14
CA VAL A 176 23.93 -6.45 -5.72
C VAL A 176 24.87 -5.27 -5.52
N THR A 177 26.09 -5.35 -6.04
CA THR A 177 27.11 -4.30 -5.88
C THR A 177 26.72 -3.01 -6.59
N SER A 178 26.23 -3.10 -7.84
CA SER A 178 25.81 -1.92 -8.61
C SER A 178 24.60 -1.21 -8.00
N THR A 179 23.65 -1.94 -7.41
CA THR A 179 22.51 -1.33 -6.70
C THR A 179 23.00 -0.54 -5.49
N LEU A 180 23.91 -1.09 -4.70
CA LEU A 180 24.48 -0.40 -3.56
C LEU A 180 25.32 0.81 -3.97
N PHE A 181 26.21 0.66 -4.94
CA PHE A 181 27.06 1.75 -5.39
C PHE A 181 26.29 2.86 -6.14
N THR A 182 25.12 2.55 -6.70
CA THR A 182 24.20 3.57 -7.22
C THR A 182 23.62 4.44 -6.10
N ALA A 183 23.36 3.86 -4.94
CA ALA A 183 22.84 4.60 -3.78
C ALA A 183 23.95 5.23 -2.94
N GLN A 184 25.05 4.52 -2.72
CA GLN A 184 26.20 4.91 -1.90
C GLN A 184 27.49 4.58 -2.67
N PRO A 185 28.07 5.52 -3.44
CA PRO A 185 29.26 5.27 -4.24
C PRO A 185 30.48 4.85 -3.41
N GLN A 186 31.30 3.98 -3.98
CA GLN A 186 32.54 3.53 -3.35
C GLN A 186 33.52 4.70 -3.16
N GLY A 187 34.17 4.77 -2.01
CA GLY A 187 35.13 5.83 -1.66
C GLY A 187 34.50 7.12 -1.16
N GLU A 188 33.21 7.32 -1.34
CA GLU A 188 32.46 8.45 -0.75
C GLU A 188 32.23 8.24 0.75
N ILE A 189 31.97 9.34 1.46
CA ILE A 189 31.67 9.29 2.89
C ILE A 189 30.39 8.48 3.10
N LEU A 190 30.43 7.58 4.08
CA LEU A 190 29.36 6.64 4.32
C LEU A 190 28.16 7.32 4.96
N GLY A 191 27.14 7.57 4.15
CA GLY A 191 25.84 8.07 4.57
C GLY A 191 24.90 6.91 4.93
N MET A 192 24.32 6.96 6.10
CA MET A 192 23.41 5.90 6.59
C MET A 192 22.14 5.83 5.76
N ASP A 193 21.58 6.98 5.35
CA ASP A 193 20.35 7.03 4.54
C ASP A 193 20.58 6.47 3.13
N GLN A 194 21.75 6.75 2.53
CA GLN A 194 22.12 6.24 1.21
C GLN A 194 22.34 4.74 1.25
N LEU A 195 23.05 4.25 2.26
CA LEU A 195 23.27 2.83 2.48
C LEU A 195 21.95 2.09 2.74
N GLU A 196 21.10 2.64 3.64
CA GLU A 196 19.78 2.11 3.91
C GLU A 196 18.93 2.02 2.64
N ARG A 197 18.93 3.10 1.82
CA ARG A 197 18.23 3.12 0.54
C ARG A 197 18.66 1.97 -0.37
N GLY A 198 19.97 1.78 -0.56
CA GLY A 198 20.49 0.71 -1.41
C GLY A 198 20.11 -0.69 -0.93
N LEU A 199 20.22 -0.92 0.36
CA LEU A 199 19.85 -2.18 1.01
C LEU A 199 18.33 -2.46 0.93
N LEU A 200 17.50 -1.42 1.11
CA LEU A 200 16.06 -1.54 0.98
C LEU A 200 15.63 -1.82 -0.46
N ILE A 201 16.26 -1.18 -1.46
CA ILE A 201 15.99 -1.47 -2.88
C ILE A 201 16.31 -2.93 -3.20
N LEU A 202 17.38 -3.49 -2.64
CA LEU A 202 17.71 -4.92 -2.80
C LEU A 202 16.68 -5.83 -2.11
N ASN A 203 16.24 -5.48 -0.90
CA ASN A 203 15.22 -6.23 -0.18
C ASN A 203 13.80 -6.08 -0.76
N ASP A 204 13.55 -5.05 -1.60
CA ASP A 204 12.30 -4.89 -2.35
C ASP A 204 12.21 -5.83 -3.56
N LEU A 205 13.33 -6.47 -3.95
CA LEU A 205 13.32 -7.47 -5.00
C LEU A 205 12.55 -8.72 -4.53
N PRO A 206 11.54 -9.16 -5.29
CA PRO A 206 10.69 -10.29 -4.89
C PRO A 206 11.50 -11.56 -4.62
N GLY A 207 11.20 -12.21 -3.50
CA GLY A 207 11.86 -13.46 -3.12
C GLY A 207 13.28 -13.31 -2.55
N VAL A 208 13.79 -12.09 -2.42
CA VAL A 208 15.17 -11.81 -1.98
C VAL A 208 15.18 -11.31 -0.54
N VAL A 209 16.17 -11.75 0.23
CA VAL A 209 16.48 -11.23 1.58
C VAL A 209 17.96 -10.92 1.65
N VAL A 210 18.29 -9.67 1.92
CA VAL A 210 19.67 -9.20 2.08
C VAL A 210 19.94 -8.84 3.53
N THR A 211 20.95 -9.47 4.12
CA THR A 211 21.40 -9.21 5.49
C THR A 211 22.80 -8.57 5.45
N PRO A 212 22.92 -7.29 5.81
CA PRO A 212 24.19 -6.59 5.80
C PRO A 212 24.97 -6.75 7.11
N THR A 213 26.30 -6.79 7.01
CA THR A 213 27.24 -6.71 8.13
C THR A 213 28.35 -5.71 7.81
N LEU A 214 28.51 -4.68 8.64
CA LEU A 214 29.58 -3.70 8.50
C LEU A 214 30.89 -4.27 9.11
N LYS A 215 31.98 -4.19 8.37
CA LYS A 215 33.32 -4.58 8.81
C LYS A 215 34.31 -3.43 8.63
N GLN A 216 35.41 -3.48 9.37
CA GLN A 216 36.53 -2.56 9.12
C GLN A 216 37.07 -2.82 7.72
N GLY A 217 37.22 -1.77 6.93
CA GLY A 217 37.69 -1.88 5.56
C GLY A 217 39.17 -2.22 5.46
N SER A 218 39.56 -2.73 4.31
CA SER A 218 40.94 -3.09 3.96
C SER A 218 41.87 -1.87 3.93
N LYS A 219 41.33 -0.68 3.63
CA LYS A 219 42.04 0.62 3.65
C LYS A 219 41.72 1.39 4.92
N PRO A 220 42.69 2.13 5.53
CA PRO A 220 42.42 2.97 6.67
C PRO A 220 41.28 3.99 6.37
N GLY A 221 40.32 4.10 7.29
CA GLY A 221 39.20 5.01 7.15
C GLY A 221 38.06 4.52 6.25
N THR A 222 38.16 3.30 5.70
CA THR A 222 37.04 2.68 4.95
C THR A 222 36.26 1.70 5.82
N THR A 223 35.00 1.49 5.47
CA THR A 223 34.11 0.46 6.03
C THR A 223 33.63 -0.42 4.90
N ASP A 224 33.94 -1.71 4.98
CA ASP A 224 33.51 -2.72 4.01
C ASP A 224 32.15 -3.27 4.43
N LEU A 225 31.35 -3.63 3.44
CA LEU A 225 30.04 -4.22 3.62
C LEU A 225 30.06 -5.68 3.18
N GLU A 226 29.81 -6.56 4.12
CA GLU A 226 29.60 -7.99 3.82
C GLU A 226 28.09 -8.24 3.75
N LEU A 227 27.65 -8.86 2.64
CA LEU A 227 26.26 -9.14 2.37
C LEU A 227 26.02 -10.64 2.29
N LYS A 228 25.02 -11.10 3.01
CA LYS A 228 24.42 -12.40 2.81
C LYS A 228 23.13 -12.23 2.03
N VAL A 229 23.01 -12.87 0.87
CA VAL A 229 21.84 -12.81 0.01
C VAL A 229 21.17 -14.18 0.00
N ASP A 230 19.97 -14.25 0.57
CA ASP A 230 19.18 -15.47 0.71
C ASP A 230 17.83 -15.33 -0.02
N THR A 231 17.15 -16.46 -0.21
CA THR A 231 15.75 -16.47 -0.64
C THR A 231 14.81 -16.29 0.55
N GLN A 232 13.64 -15.70 0.31
CA GLN A 232 12.56 -15.71 1.30
C GLN A 232 12.10 -17.16 1.56
N PRO A 233 11.65 -17.48 2.79
CA PRO A 233 11.07 -18.79 3.08
C PRO A 233 9.89 -19.08 2.13
N CYS A 234 9.88 -20.27 1.55
CA CYS A 234 8.88 -20.68 0.57
C CYS A 234 8.14 -21.94 1.04
N LYS A 235 6.94 -21.76 1.59
CA LYS A 235 6.10 -22.88 2.00
C LYS A 235 5.56 -23.69 0.81
N MET A 236 5.24 -23.01 -0.30
CA MET A 236 4.69 -23.68 -1.50
C MET A 236 5.74 -24.41 -2.31
N CYS A 237 7.03 -24.10 -2.15
CA CYS A 237 8.09 -24.81 -2.89
C CYS A 237 8.22 -26.30 -2.49
N GLU A 238 7.68 -26.70 -1.33
CA GLU A 238 7.61 -28.10 -0.92
C GLU A 238 6.61 -28.91 -1.78
N PHE A 239 5.62 -28.24 -2.37
CA PHE A 239 4.55 -28.86 -3.16
C PHE A 239 4.71 -28.69 -4.67
N LEU A 240 5.55 -27.76 -5.10
CA LEU A 240 5.78 -27.44 -6.51
C LEU A 240 7.20 -27.87 -6.93
N PRO A 241 7.42 -28.24 -8.20
CA PRO A 241 8.75 -28.62 -8.69
C PRO A 241 9.66 -27.40 -8.89
N ILE A 242 9.77 -26.56 -7.85
CA ILE A 242 10.60 -25.35 -7.79
C ILE A 242 11.64 -25.58 -6.72
N ASP A 243 12.91 -25.37 -7.04
CA ASP A 243 14.00 -25.73 -6.14
C ASP A 243 14.10 -24.82 -4.90
N GLY A 244 13.37 -23.71 -4.85
CA GLY A 244 13.34 -22.76 -3.73
C GLY A 244 14.65 -22.02 -3.46
N LYS A 245 15.70 -22.29 -4.24
CA LYS A 245 17.06 -21.74 -4.03
C LYS A 245 17.28 -20.43 -4.75
N THR A 246 16.62 -20.23 -5.88
CA THR A 246 16.71 -19.02 -6.69
C THR A 246 15.38 -18.31 -6.85
N ALA A 247 14.30 -19.06 -6.95
CA ALA A 247 12.94 -18.57 -7.06
C ALA A 247 12.08 -19.04 -5.88
N THR A 248 11.12 -18.26 -5.47
CA THR A 248 10.13 -18.61 -4.44
C THR A 248 8.72 -18.42 -4.95
N VAL A 249 7.79 -19.22 -4.43
CA VAL A 249 6.37 -19.14 -4.78
C VAL A 249 5.56 -18.92 -3.51
N ASN A 250 4.71 -17.90 -3.53
CA ASN A 250 3.77 -17.60 -2.46
C ASN A 250 2.36 -17.64 -3.04
N GLY A 251 1.39 -18.03 -2.22
CA GLY A 251 0.00 -18.14 -2.63
C GLY A 251 -0.94 -17.50 -1.63
N ILE A 252 -2.10 -17.07 -2.12
CA ILE A 252 -3.23 -16.61 -1.30
C ILE A 252 -4.47 -17.31 -1.84
N LEU A 253 -5.25 -17.93 -0.95
CA LEU A 253 -6.62 -18.33 -1.23
C LEU A 253 -7.55 -17.40 -0.46
N ASP A 254 -8.59 -16.90 -1.09
CA ASP A 254 -9.49 -15.94 -0.48
C ASP A 254 -10.96 -16.26 -0.78
N TYR A 255 -11.80 -15.92 0.18
CA TYR A 255 -13.24 -15.88 0.07
C TYR A 255 -13.74 -14.52 0.57
N ALA A 256 -14.71 -13.95 -0.12
CA ALA A 256 -15.38 -12.73 0.32
C ALA A 256 -16.82 -12.66 -0.21
N ASN A 257 -17.76 -12.11 0.57
CA ASN A 257 -19.10 -11.80 0.10
C ASN A 257 -19.21 -10.34 -0.39
N THR A 258 -18.16 -9.86 -1.04
CA THR A 258 -17.99 -8.45 -1.45
C THR A 258 -18.29 -8.21 -2.93
N GLY A 259 -18.81 -9.22 -3.62
CA GLY A 259 -19.21 -9.10 -5.01
C GLY A 259 -20.54 -8.33 -5.17
N VAL A 260 -20.83 -7.94 -6.41
CA VAL A 260 -22.12 -7.35 -6.77
C VAL A 260 -23.20 -8.44 -6.74
N ASN A 261 -24.29 -8.19 -6.03
CA ASN A 261 -25.33 -9.20 -5.78
C ASN A 261 -25.86 -9.87 -7.06
N SER A 262 -26.11 -9.12 -8.12
CA SER A 262 -26.66 -9.62 -9.39
C SER A 262 -25.70 -10.52 -10.19
N VAL A 263 -24.42 -10.58 -9.85
CA VAL A 263 -23.43 -11.49 -10.46
C VAL A 263 -22.80 -12.45 -9.45
N GLY A 264 -23.33 -12.45 -8.22
CA GLY A 264 -22.87 -13.28 -7.11
C GLY A 264 -22.04 -12.50 -6.09
N ALA A 265 -22.65 -12.30 -4.93
CA ALA A 265 -21.99 -11.64 -3.80
C ALA A 265 -20.78 -12.43 -3.30
N ASN A 266 -20.91 -13.77 -3.27
CA ASN A 266 -19.88 -14.67 -2.80
C ASN A 266 -18.82 -14.91 -3.88
N GLN A 267 -17.58 -14.56 -3.58
CA GLN A 267 -16.44 -14.65 -4.47
C GLN A 267 -15.38 -15.55 -3.84
N PHE A 268 -14.85 -16.50 -4.61
CA PHE A 268 -13.70 -17.32 -4.25
C PHE A 268 -12.55 -16.94 -5.16
N GLY A 269 -11.39 -16.75 -4.59
CA GLY A 269 -10.21 -16.33 -5.34
C GLY A 269 -8.94 -17.06 -4.93
N GLY A 270 -7.97 -17.01 -5.84
CA GLY A 270 -6.62 -17.47 -5.58
C GLY A 270 -5.60 -16.60 -6.31
N SER A 271 -4.51 -16.29 -5.66
CA SER A 271 -3.37 -15.59 -6.24
C SER A 271 -2.10 -16.41 -6.05
N LEU A 272 -1.25 -16.42 -7.07
CA LEU A 272 0.05 -17.04 -7.06
C LEU A 272 1.10 -16.00 -7.43
N PHE A 273 2.16 -15.89 -6.64
CA PHE A 273 3.29 -15.00 -6.84
C PHE A 273 4.54 -15.82 -7.08
N ILE A 274 5.11 -15.73 -8.27
CA ILE A 274 6.36 -16.37 -8.65
C ILE A 274 7.45 -15.30 -8.55
N ASN A 275 8.29 -15.40 -7.54
CA ASN A 275 9.27 -14.39 -7.20
C ASN A 275 10.64 -14.80 -7.74
N ASN A 276 11.30 -13.89 -8.42
CA ASN A 276 12.66 -14.03 -8.96
C ASN A 276 12.87 -15.26 -9.87
N PRO A 277 11.93 -15.58 -10.80
CA PRO A 277 12.06 -16.77 -11.63
C PRO A 277 13.32 -16.79 -12.50
N PHE A 278 13.82 -15.63 -12.93
CA PHE A 278 15.02 -15.53 -13.78
C PHE A 278 16.28 -15.03 -13.04
N GLY A 279 16.21 -14.88 -11.70
CA GLY A 279 17.38 -14.45 -10.91
C GLY A 279 17.78 -12.99 -11.08
N ILE A 280 16.89 -12.14 -11.58
CA ILE A 280 17.10 -10.71 -11.81
C ILE A 280 16.28 -9.81 -10.89
N GLY A 281 15.50 -10.38 -9.96
CA GLY A 281 14.57 -9.65 -9.08
C GLY A 281 13.23 -9.38 -9.76
N ASP A 282 12.83 -10.19 -10.70
CA ASP A 282 11.56 -10.15 -11.42
C ASP A 282 10.43 -10.83 -10.66
N GLN A 283 9.18 -10.59 -11.07
CA GLN A 283 8.01 -11.22 -10.46
C GLN A 283 6.91 -11.46 -11.48
N GLY A 284 6.40 -12.67 -11.48
CA GLY A 284 5.14 -13.05 -12.11
C GLY A 284 4.03 -13.13 -11.07
N THR A 285 2.83 -12.65 -11.42
CA THR A 285 1.64 -12.82 -10.58
C THR A 285 0.50 -13.33 -11.42
N PHE A 286 -0.22 -14.31 -10.88
CA PHE A 286 -1.41 -14.86 -11.48
C PHE A 286 -2.54 -14.83 -10.46
N ARG A 287 -3.75 -14.39 -10.87
CA ARG A 287 -4.96 -14.40 -10.06
C ARG A 287 -6.12 -14.99 -10.84
N LEU A 288 -6.88 -15.86 -10.18
CA LEU A 288 -8.20 -16.28 -10.58
C LEU A 288 -9.19 -15.96 -9.49
N GLN A 289 -10.40 -15.55 -9.88
CA GLN A 289 -11.50 -15.32 -8.96
C GLN A 289 -12.82 -15.62 -9.67
N GLY A 290 -13.78 -16.17 -8.94
CA GLY A 290 -15.10 -16.44 -9.48
C GLY A 290 -16.19 -16.45 -8.42
N GLY A 291 -17.41 -16.19 -8.87
CA GLY A 291 -18.65 -16.29 -8.12
C GLY A 291 -19.70 -17.04 -8.92
N SER A 292 -20.97 -16.96 -8.52
CA SER A 292 -22.07 -17.67 -9.20
C SER A 292 -22.33 -17.16 -10.63
N GLY A 293 -21.99 -15.91 -10.91
CA GLY A 293 -22.27 -15.27 -12.20
C GLY A 293 -21.06 -14.53 -12.78
N ASN A 294 -19.84 -14.72 -12.28
CA ASN A 294 -18.65 -14.11 -12.88
C ASN A 294 -17.40 -14.98 -12.73
N VAL A 295 -16.50 -14.81 -13.68
CA VAL A 295 -15.12 -15.35 -13.63
C VAL A 295 -14.17 -14.23 -14.06
N TYR A 296 -13.11 -14.05 -13.29
CA TYR A 296 -12.06 -13.05 -13.50
C TYR A 296 -10.70 -13.70 -13.46
N GLY A 297 -9.83 -13.33 -14.39
CA GLY A 297 -8.43 -13.72 -14.41
C GLY A 297 -7.52 -12.52 -14.64
N ARG A 298 -6.35 -12.52 -13.99
CA ARG A 298 -5.31 -11.51 -14.18
C ARG A 298 -3.93 -12.12 -14.15
N ILE A 299 -3.05 -11.64 -15.02
CA ILE A 299 -1.63 -11.95 -15.04
C ILE A 299 -0.84 -10.65 -15.05
N THR A 300 0.26 -10.62 -14.30
CA THR A 300 1.22 -9.52 -14.36
C THR A 300 2.64 -10.06 -14.38
N TYR A 301 3.53 -9.34 -15.05
CA TYR A 301 4.95 -9.60 -14.99
C TYR A 301 5.71 -8.28 -14.87
N SER A 302 6.68 -8.20 -13.96
CA SER A 302 7.47 -7.00 -13.73
C SER A 302 8.94 -7.31 -13.50
N VAL A 303 9.78 -6.42 -13.99
CA VAL A 303 11.25 -6.51 -13.89
C VAL A 303 11.85 -5.23 -13.32
N PRO A 304 12.93 -5.30 -12.55
CA PRO A 304 13.72 -4.15 -12.19
C PRO A 304 14.57 -3.68 -13.36
N VAL A 305 14.57 -2.38 -13.63
CA VAL A 305 15.34 -1.75 -14.71
C VAL A 305 16.44 -0.89 -14.11
N GLY A 306 17.69 -1.13 -14.49
CA GLY A 306 18.85 -0.50 -13.88
C GLY A 306 19.02 -0.91 -12.41
N TYR A 307 19.59 0.00 -11.61
CA TYR A 307 20.00 -0.27 -10.23
C TYR A 307 19.40 0.70 -9.20
N SER A 308 18.62 1.69 -9.65
CA SER A 308 18.04 2.75 -8.80
C SER A 308 16.68 2.40 -8.16
N GLY A 309 16.15 1.19 -8.42
CA GLY A 309 14.86 0.73 -7.94
C GLY A 309 13.69 0.94 -8.90
N LEU A 310 13.93 1.43 -10.14
CA LEU A 310 12.89 1.48 -11.18
C LEU A 310 12.40 0.06 -11.49
N ARG A 311 11.09 -0.15 -11.47
CA ARG A 311 10.43 -1.37 -11.94
C ARG A 311 9.48 -1.05 -13.08
N VAL A 312 9.46 -1.90 -14.10
CA VAL A 312 8.53 -1.80 -15.24
C VAL A 312 7.81 -3.13 -15.37
N GLY A 313 6.55 -3.09 -15.76
CA GLY A 313 5.78 -4.31 -15.91
C GLY A 313 4.67 -4.20 -16.93
N VAL A 314 4.13 -5.36 -17.25
CA VAL A 314 2.95 -5.53 -18.10
C VAL A 314 1.85 -6.24 -17.30
N ALA A 315 0.61 -5.95 -17.62
CA ALA A 315 -0.55 -6.58 -17.00
C ALA A 315 -1.60 -6.90 -18.05
N GLY A 316 -2.24 -8.05 -17.88
CA GLY A 316 -3.41 -8.44 -18.66
C GLY A 316 -4.48 -8.99 -17.74
N SER A 317 -5.75 -8.69 -17.98
CA SER A 317 -6.87 -9.29 -17.26
C SER A 317 -8.07 -9.45 -18.16
N GLY A 318 -8.87 -10.47 -17.85
CA GLY A 318 -10.12 -10.76 -18.53
C GLY A 318 -11.20 -11.12 -17.53
N MET A 319 -12.43 -10.81 -17.86
CA MET A 319 -13.60 -11.15 -17.07
C MET A 319 -14.76 -11.51 -17.99
N TYR A 320 -15.54 -12.49 -17.56
CA TYR A 320 -16.87 -12.77 -18.08
C TYR A 320 -17.86 -12.68 -16.93
N TYR A 321 -19.06 -12.17 -17.21
CA TYR A 321 -20.15 -12.16 -16.25
C TYR A 321 -21.48 -12.47 -16.91
N LYS A 322 -22.42 -13.00 -16.11
CA LYS A 322 -23.82 -13.17 -16.44
C LYS A 322 -24.68 -12.72 -15.27
N LEU A 323 -25.73 -11.95 -15.58
CA LEU A 323 -26.64 -11.46 -14.54
C LEU A 323 -27.58 -12.57 -14.07
N GLY A 324 -27.75 -12.67 -12.77
CA GLY A 324 -28.72 -13.50 -12.08
C GLY A 324 -29.78 -12.67 -11.35
N ASP A 325 -30.83 -13.34 -10.88
CA ASP A 325 -31.86 -12.69 -10.08
C ASP A 325 -31.36 -12.38 -8.66
N VAL A 326 -31.76 -11.22 -8.19
CA VAL A 326 -31.64 -10.79 -6.79
C VAL A 326 -33.08 -10.61 -6.27
N PRO A 327 -33.39 -10.90 -5.00
CA PRO A 327 -34.70 -10.66 -4.43
C PRO A 327 -35.23 -9.25 -4.75
N GLY A 328 -36.38 -9.16 -5.39
CA GLY A 328 -36.98 -7.89 -5.84
C GLY A 328 -36.59 -7.42 -7.24
N THR A 329 -35.70 -8.14 -7.94
CA THR A 329 -35.33 -7.86 -9.34
C THR A 329 -35.71 -9.04 -10.24
N GLN A 330 -35.77 -8.78 -11.54
CA GLN A 330 -35.96 -9.78 -12.56
C GLN A 330 -34.85 -9.69 -13.63
N PHE A 331 -33.62 -9.50 -13.17
CA PHE A 331 -32.46 -9.31 -14.03
C PHE A 331 -32.17 -10.53 -14.91
N SER A 332 -32.55 -11.76 -14.46
CA SER A 332 -32.44 -12.97 -15.30
C SER A 332 -33.27 -12.88 -16.57
N LYS A 333 -34.39 -12.14 -16.55
CA LYS A 333 -35.22 -11.95 -17.74
C LYS A 333 -34.56 -11.12 -18.83
N LEU A 334 -33.56 -10.29 -18.44
CA LEU A 334 -32.75 -9.56 -19.41
C LEU A 334 -31.78 -10.48 -20.14
N ASN A 335 -31.51 -11.67 -19.58
CA ASN A 335 -30.47 -12.58 -20.04
C ASN A 335 -29.19 -11.83 -20.46
N ALA A 336 -28.78 -10.88 -19.61
CA ALA A 336 -27.68 -10.00 -19.91
C ALA A 336 -26.36 -10.60 -19.42
N ASP A 337 -25.38 -10.58 -20.28
CA ASP A 337 -24.01 -11.00 -20.01
C ASP A 337 -23.02 -10.07 -20.69
N GLY A 338 -21.76 -10.25 -20.39
CA GLY A 338 -20.70 -9.46 -21.00
C GLY A 338 -19.31 -9.92 -20.63
N ASP A 339 -18.35 -9.37 -21.34
CA ASP A 339 -16.94 -9.59 -21.11
C ASP A 339 -16.16 -8.28 -21.03
N ALA A 340 -15.02 -8.34 -20.39
CA ALA A 340 -14.08 -7.23 -20.28
C ALA A 340 -12.64 -7.72 -20.46
N TRP A 341 -11.85 -6.93 -21.19
CA TRP A 341 -10.43 -7.16 -21.37
C TRP A 341 -9.65 -5.89 -21.06
N VAL A 342 -8.59 -6.03 -20.29
CA VAL A 342 -7.67 -4.94 -19.97
C VAL A 342 -6.25 -5.40 -20.20
N GLY A 343 -5.51 -4.61 -20.98
CA GLY A 343 -4.08 -4.81 -21.20
C GLY A 343 -3.34 -3.50 -20.94
N GLY A 344 -2.20 -3.56 -20.27
CA GLY A 344 -1.49 -2.34 -19.94
C GLY A 344 -0.03 -2.54 -19.55
N ILE A 345 0.66 -1.41 -19.47
CA ILE A 345 2.03 -1.29 -18.99
C ILE A 345 2.06 -0.37 -17.78
N PHE A 346 2.98 -0.61 -16.86
CA PHE A 346 3.14 0.23 -15.69
C PHE A 346 4.61 0.36 -15.30
N ALA A 347 4.92 1.45 -14.60
CA ALA A 347 6.22 1.68 -14.00
C ALA A 347 6.08 2.25 -12.59
N SER A 348 7.05 1.92 -11.73
CA SER A 348 7.18 2.49 -10.39
C SER A 348 8.63 2.82 -10.08
N TYR A 349 8.86 3.99 -9.46
CA TYR A 349 10.19 4.45 -9.09
C TYR A 349 10.20 4.99 -7.65
N PRO A 350 11.07 4.48 -6.75
CA PRO A 350 11.18 4.97 -5.38
C PRO A 350 11.94 6.30 -5.35
N ILE A 351 11.21 7.42 -5.23
CA ILE A 351 11.80 8.76 -5.04
C ILE A 351 12.48 8.82 -3.66
N VAL A 352 11.73 8.45 -2.62
CA VAL A 352 12.22 8.30 -1.25
C VAL A 352 12.04 6.86 -0.83
N ARG A 353 13.07 6.24 -0.29
CA ARG A 353 13.02 4.88 0.22
C ARG A 353 13.83 4.76 1.50
N SER A 354 13.15 4.65 2.63
CA SER A 354 13.73 4.45 3.96
C SER A 354 12.80 3.58 4.82
N SER A 355 13.24 3.15 5.98
CA SER A 355 12.40 2.41 6.93
C SER A 355 11.29 3.27 7.56
N ALA A 356 11.47 4.59 7.60
CA ALA A 356 10.53 5.52 8.23
C ALA A 356 9.52 6.12 7.25
N ARG A 357 9.89 6.31 5.99
CA ARG A 357 9.07 6.98 4.97
C ARG A 357 9.42 6.54 3.57
N ASN A 358 8.42 6.39 2.75
CA ASN A 358 8.55 5.99 1.36
C ASN A 358 7.72 6.89 0.46
N LEU A 359 8.22 7.18 -0.74
CA LEU A 359 7.51 7.91 -1.78
C LEU A 359 7.88 7.31 -3.13
N TYR A 360 6.87 6.86 -3.86
CA TYR A 360 7.00 6.28 -5.19
C TYR A 360 6.33 7.16 -6.23
N ALA A 361 7.00 7.38 -7.35
CA ALA A 361 6.36 7.82 -8.58
C ALA A 361 5.79 6.60 -9.30
N MET A 362 4.54 6.72 -9.74
CA MET A 362 3.80 5.68 -10.44
C MET A 362 3.37 6.21 -11.81
N SER A 363 3.40 5.37 -12.83
CA SER A 363 2.84 5.69 -14.14
C SER A 363 2.36 4.42 -14.84
N GLY A 364 1.45 4.57 -15.77
CA GLY A 364 1.00 3.47 -16.61
C GLY A 364 0.07 3.91 -17.71
N PHE A 365 -0.22 2.95 -18.58
CA PHE A 365 -1.15 3.11 -19.68
C PHE A 365 -1.91 1.79 -19.86
N ASP A 366 -3.26 1.87 -19.89
CA ASP A 366 -4.14 0.75 -20.10
C ASP A 366 -5.02 0.97 -21.34
N THR A 367 -5.23 -0.10 -22.10
CA THR A 367 -6.32 -0.22 -23.06
C THR A 367 -7.35 -1.19 -22.48
N ARG A 368 -8.61 -0.78 -22.44
CA ARG A 368 -9.72 -1.51 -21.83
C ARG A 368 -10.83 -1.65 -22.85
N ARG A 369 -11.37 -2.86 -23.01
CA ARG A 369 -12.54 -3.13 -23.84
C ARG A 369 -13.63 -3.75 -22.98
N TYR A 370 -14.87 -3.31 -23.19
CA TYR A 370 -16.06 -3.81 -22.51
C TYR A 370 -17.13 -4.10 -23.53
N HIS A 371 -17.65 -5.31 -23.48
CA HIS A 371 -18.74 -5.77 -24.34
C HIS A 371 -19.89 -6.26 -23.48
N ASN A 372 -21.11 -5.76 -23.71
CA ASN A 372 -22.31 -6.11 -22.95
C ASN A 372 -23.45 -6.42 -23.91
N VAL A 373 -24.10 -7.54 -23.69
CA VAL A 373 -25.20 -8.06 -24.52
C VAL A 373 -26.42 -8.31 -23.65
N SER A 374 -27.59 -8.14 -24.20
CA SER A 374 -28.86 -8.59 -23.60
C SER A 374 -29.66 -9.34 -24.64
N ASP A 375 -30.15 -10.52 -24.26
CA ASP A 375 -30.97 -11.39 -25.07
C ASP A 375 -32.27 -11.72 -24.32
N PRO A 376 -33.20 -10.73 -24.17
CA PRO A 376 -34.44 -10.94 -23.45
C PRO A 376 -35.28 -12.05 -24.10
N ALA A 377 -35.91 -12.89 -23.28
CA ALA A 377 -36.78 -13.97 -23.78
C ALA A 377 -37.88 -13.42 -24.70
N GLY A 378 -37.92 -13.93 -25.96
CA GLY A 378 -38.84 -13.48 -26.98
C GLY A 378 -38.36 -12.37 -27.91
N ALA A 379 -37.15 -11.86 -27.72
CA ALA A 379 -36.50 -10.97 -28.69
C ALA A 379 -36.02 -11.77 -29.91
N PRO A 380 -36.15 -11.24 -31.13
CA PRO A 380 -35.75 -11.98 -32.34
C PRO A 380 -34.21 -12.05 -32.51
N VAL A 381 -33.46 -11.18 -31.84
CA VAL A 381 -31.99 -11.12 -31.91
C VAL A 381 -31.46 -10.54 -30.60
N ALA A 382 -30.31 -11.03 -30.13
CA ALA A 382 -29.58 -10.44 -29.01
C ALA A 382 -29.18 -8.99 -29.32
N ASN A 383 -29.37 -8.09 -28.35
CA ASN A 383 -29.01 -6.69 -28.47
C ASN A 383 -27.66 -6.41 -27.83
N VAL A 384 -26.73 -5.89 -28.58
CA VAL A 384 -25.48 -5.34 -28.02
C VAL A 384 -25.81 -4.05 -27.30
N LEU A 385 -25.80 -4.08 -25.97
CA LEU A 385 -26.10 -2.94 -25.13
C LEU A 385 -24.98 -1.90 -25.18
N SER A 386 -23.73 -2.34 -25.12
CA SER A 386 -22.58 -1.48 -25.32
C SER A 386 -21.36 -2.27 -25.78
N ASP A 387 -20.59 -1.68 -26.66
CA ASP A 387 -19.23 -2.12 -27.02
C ASP A 387 -18.36 -0.86 -27.03
N LYS A 388 -17.37 -0.80 -26.16
CA LYS A 388 -16.61 0.42 -25.91
C LYS A 388 -15.17 0.12 -25.57
N THR A 389 -14.32 1.04 -25.99
CA THR A 389 -12.88 0.99 -25.72
C THR A 389 -12.44 2.24 -24.97
N ILE A 390 -11.60 2.07 -23.97
CA ILE A 390 -11.00 3.15 -23.22
C ILE A 390 -9.50 3.01 -23.27
N ASN A 391 -8.84 4.06 -23.70
CA ASN A 391 -7.39 4.21 -23.59
C ASN A 391 -7.10 5.23 -22.51
N VAL A 392 -6.38 4.85 -21.46
CA VAL A 392 -6.12 5.73 -20.32
C VAL A 392 -4.68 5.66 -19.86
N GLY A 393 -4.03 6.82 -19.77
CA GLY A 393 -2.75 7.00 -19.13
C GLY A 393 -2.93 7.58 -17.72
N TYR A 394 -2.05 7.21 -16.81
CA TYR A 394 -2.01 7.79 -15.47
C TYR A 394 -0.60 8.06 -14.99
N ILE A 395 -0.47 9.08 -14.16
CA ILE A 395 0.71 9.39 -13.37
C ILE A 395 0.28 9.63 -11.93
N GLY A 396 1.13 9.32 -10.96
CA GLY A 396 0.77 9.55 -9.58
C GLY A 396 1.96 9.44 -8.63
N LEU A 397 1.68 9.82 -7.40
CA LEU A 397 2.56 9.65 -6.26
C LEU A 397 1.84 8.80 -5.21
N GLN A 398 2.56 7.86 -4.65
CA GLN A 398 2.09 7.02 -3.55
C GLN A 398 3.18 6.93 -2.49
N GLY A 399 2.80 7.06 -1.23
CA GLY A 399 3.78 7.00 -0.16
C GLY A 399 3.21 6.62 1.18
N ASP A 400 4.11 6.27 2.08
CA ASP A 400 3.81 6.01 3.47
C ASP A 400 4.86 6.66 4.39
N SER A 401 4.44 6.94 5.61
CA SER A 401 5.34 7.47 6.63
C SER A 401 4.89 7.07 8.02
N ARG A 402 5.88 6.99 8.91
CA ARG A 402 5.69 6.83 10.34
C ARG A 402 6.09 8.09 11.06
N ASP A 403 5.36 8.43 12.08
CA ASP A 403 5.66 9.54 12.96
C ASP A 403 5.45 9.14 14.43
N GLN A 404 5.83 10.04 15.33
CA GLN A 404 5.66 9.86 16.78
C GLN A 404 4.58 10.79 17.35
N LEU A 405 3.79 11.45 16.50
CA LEU A 405 2.74 12.35 16.94
C LEU A 405 1.70 11.60 17.77
N LEU A 406 1.36 12.13 18.96
CA LEU A 406 0.35 11.57 19.89
C LEU A 406 0.53 10.06 20.20
N GLY A 407 1.77 9.60 20.40
CA GLY A 407 2.07 8.20 20.68
C GLY A 407 2.47 7.37 19.47
N GLY A 408 2.51 7.99 18.30
CA GLY A 408 2.96 7.39 17.06
C GLY A 408 1.83 7.01 16.11
N GLY A 409 2.13 7.08 14.82
CA GLY A 409 1.17 6.74 13.78
C GLY A 409 1.81 6.26 12.50
N PHE A 410 0.98 5.64 11.66
CA PHE A 410 1.33 5.22 10.31
C PHE A 410 0.39 5.91 9.32
N ASN A 411 0.96 6.64 8.38
CA ASN A 411 0.23 7.36 7.34
C ASN A 411 0.45 6.67 5.99
N ASN A 412 -0.58 6.66 5.16
CA ASN A 412 -0.50 6.26 3.77
C ASN A 412 -1.25 7.29 2.93
N ALA A 413 -0.68 7.69 1.79
CA ALA A 413 -1.30 8.64 0.89
C ALA A 413 -1.03 8.28 -0.56
N SER A 414 -1.99 8.55 -1.44
CA SER A 414 -1.78 8.49 -2.88
C SER A 414 -2.56 9.59 -3.60
N ILE A 415 -1.99 10.08 -4.67
CA ILE A 415 -2.64 10.98 -5.62
C ILE A 415 -2.33 10.50 -7.02
N TYR A 416 -3.37 10.34 -7.85
CA TYR A 416 -3.24 9.96 -9.25
C TYR A 416 -4.01 10.93 -10.13
N MET A 417 -3.39 11.35 -11.22
CA MET A 417 -4.01 12.03 -12.34
C MET A 417 -4.12 11.04 -13.49
N SER A 418 -5.33 10.87 -14.01
CA SER A 418 -5.61 10.02 -15.17
C SER A 418 -6.19 10.86 -16.29
N ALA A 419 -5.74 10.60 -17.52
CA ALA A 419 -6.28 11.19 -18.73
C ALA A 419 -6.59 10.06 -19.72
N GLY A 420 -7.80 10.03 -20.23
CA GLY A 420 -8.26 8.96 -21.09
C GLY A 420 -9.13 9.44 -22.24
N TYR A 421 -9.38 8.51 -23.16
CA TYR A 421 -10.27 8.66 -24.30
C TYR A 421 -11.24 7.49 -24.34
N LEU A 422 -12.54 7.79 -24.27
CA LEU A 422 -13.63 6.83 -24.40
C LEU A 422 -14.09 6.80 -25.85
N ASP A 423 -13.98 5.66 -26.50
CA ASP A 423 -14.49 5.39 -27.84
C ASP A 423 -15.77 4.52 -27.77
N LEU A 424 -16.87 5.07 -28.29
CA LEU A 424 -18.17 4.42 -28.42
C LEU A 424 -18.52 4.11 -29.88
N SER A 425 -17.58 4.23 -30.80
CA SER A 425 -17.85 4.09 -32.24
C SER A 425 -18.28 2.70 -32.67
N ALA A 426 -17.95 1.67 -31.89
CA ALA A 426 -18.34 0.28 -32.16
C ALA A 426 -19.86 0.03 -32.02
N ASN A 427 -20.58 0.85 -31.23
CA ASN A 427 -22.05 0.78 -31.11
C ASN A 427 -22.66 2.17 -31.37
N GLN A 428 -23.19 2.35 -32.60
CA GLN A 428 -23.73 3.64 -33.04
C GLN A 428 -25.00 4.05 -32.26
N ALA A 429 -25.86 3.09 -31.89
CA ALA A 429 -27.06 3.39 -31.12
C ALA A 429 -26.71 3.88 -29.70
N TYR A 430 -25.73 3.24 -29.09
CA TYR A 430 -25.23 3.63 -27.78
C TYR A 430 -24.57 5.01 -27.83
N ARG A 431 -23.73 5.28 -28.84
CA ARG A 431 -23.11 6.58 -29.07
C ARG A 431 -24.15 7.69 -29.29
N ALA A 432 -25.24 7.40 -30.08
CA ALA A 432 -26.29 8.38 -30.30
C ALA A 432 -27.03 8.73 -29.00
N THR A 433 -27.21 7.75 -28.11
CA THR A 433 -27.79 7.98 -26.78
C THR A 433 -26.86 8.83 -25.92
N ASP A 434 -25.58 8.52 -25.87
CA ASP A 434 -24.59 9.29 -25.12
C ASP A 434 -24.55 10.76 -25.56
N LEU A 435 -24.61 11.04 -26.87
CA LEU A 435 -24.58 12.38 -27.42
C LEU A 435 -25.72 13.30 -26.94
N VAL A 436 -26.87 12.76 -26.58
CA VAL A 436 -28.05 13.52 -26.09
C VAL A 436 -28.23 13.38 -24.58
N THR A 437 -27.38 12.62 -23.88
CA THR A 437 -27.40 12.39 -22.44
C THR A 437 -26.07 12.79 -21.80
N ALA A 438 -25.29 11.84 -21.35
CA ALA A 438 -24.09 12.07 -20.54
C ALA A 438 -22.95 12.76 -21.30
N GLN A 439 -22.87 12.60 -22.61
CA GLN A 439 -21.80 13.13 -23.46
C GLN A 439 -20.41 12.71 -22.95
N SER A 440 -20.33 11.46 -22.52
CA SER A 440 -19.13 10.90 -21.89
C SER A 440 -18.08 10.46 -22.91
N ALA A 441 -18.45 10.30 -24.19
CA ALA A 441 -17.53 9.95 -25.26
C ALA A 441 -16.45 11.01 -25.50
N GLY A 442 -15.23 10.58 -25.74
CA GLY A 442 -14.10 11.45 -26.01
C GLY A 442 -13.11 11.57 -24.84
N ASN A 443 -12.44 12.71 -24.77
CA ASN A 443 -11.41 12.95 -23.76
C ASN A 443 -12.00 13.24 -22.38
N TYR A 444 -11.41 12.65 -21.37
CA TYR A 444 -11.70 12.96 -19.97
C TYR A 444 -10.42 13.02 -19.14
N GLN A 445 -10.49 13.73 -18.03
CA GLN A 445 -9.44 13.76 -17.02
C GLN A 445 -10.07 13.58 -15.64
N LYS A 446 -9.36 12.91 -14.75
CA LYS A 446 -9.76 12.79 -13.35
C LYS A 446 -8.56 12.78 -12.41
N ILE A 447 -8.79 13.25 -11.20
CA ILE A 447 -7.84 13.15 -10.10
C ILE A 447 -8.47 12.33 -9.00
N THR A 448 -7.72 11.35 -8.50
CA THR A 448 -8.09 10.56 -7.32
C THR A 448 -7.09 10.79 -6.21
N LEU A 449 -7.58 10.92 -4.99
CA LEU A 449 -6.79 11.11 -3.78
C LEU A 449 -7.21 10.08 -2.74
N THR A 450 -6.24 9.45 -2.09
CA THR A 450 -6.48 8.67 -0.87
C THR A 450 -5.52 9.12 0.23
N PHE A 451 -6.01 9.11 1.45
CA PHE A 451 -5.21 9.33 2.65
C PHE A 451 -5.73 8.45 3.78
N SER A 452 -4.85 7.78 4.48
CA SER A 452 -5.24 7.05 5.68
C SER A 452 -4.19 7.19 6.78
N ARG A 453 -4.67 7.20 8.03
CA ARG A 453 -3.84 7.23 9.23
C ARG A 453 -4.28 6.17 10.22
N LEU A 454 -3.34 5.36 10.66
CA LEU A 454 -3.47 4.52 11.84
C LEU A 454 -2.75 5.22 13.00
N GLN A 455 -3.50 5.68 13.99
CA GLN A 455 -3.00 6.34 15.19
C GLN A 455 -2.97 5.37 16.35
N TYR A 456 -1.84 5.19 16.98
CA TYR A 456 -1.72 4.46 18.24
C TYR A 456 -2.14 5.38 19.38
N VAL A 457 -3.21 5.02 20.09
CA VAL A 457 -3.76 5.81 21.20
C VAL A 457 -3.27 5.25 22.54
N SER A 458 -3.25 3.93 22.63
CA SER A 458 -2.71 3.21 23.78
C SER A 458 -2.28 1.81 23.33
N ASP A 459 -1.77 1.03 24.28
CA ASP A 459 -1.35 -0.35 24.03
C ASP A 459 -2.46 -1.26 23.44
N ARG A 460 -3.73 -0.88 23.56
CA ARG A 460 -4.88 -1.68 23.11
C ARG A 460 -5.79 -0.96 22.15
N PHE A 461 -5.81 0.37 22.20
CA PHE A 461 -6.67 1.18 21.35
C PHE A 461 -5.89 1.80 20.23
N ASN A 462 -6.37 1.58 19.03
CA ASN A 462 -5.91 2.22 17.81
C ASN A 462 -7.09 2.92 17.15
N PHE A 463 -6.87 4.11 16.63
CA PHE A 463 -7.82 4.82 15.79
C PHE A 463 -7.35 4.79 14.34
N TRP A 464 -8.24 4.44 13.43
CA TRP A 464 -7.95 4.47 12.00
C TRP A 464 -8.93 5.40 11.30
N ALA A 465 -8.38 6.30 10.48
CA ALA A 465 -9.12 7.20 9.63
C ALA A 465 -8.70 7.01 8.18
N ASN A 466 -9.65 7.06 7.27
CA ASN A 466 -9.44 7.03 5.83
C ASN A 466 -10.25 8.10 5.14
N PHE A 467 -9.65 8.72 4.15
CA PHE A 467 -10.28 9.63 3.21
C PHE A 467 -9.98 9.15 1.78
N ALA A 468 -10.99 9.14 0.92
CA ALA A 468 -10.83 8.93 -0.51
C ALA A 468 -11.69 9.94 -1.26
N GLY A 469 -11.20 10.44 -2.39
CA GLY A 469 -11.92 11.41 -3.20
C GLY A 469 -11.59 11.33 -4.68
N GLN A 470 -12.54 11.75 -5.51
CA GLN A 470 -12.39 11.86 -6.96
C GLN A 470 -13.04 13.16 -7.44
N ILE A 471 -12.37 13.85 -8.35
CA ILE A 471 -12.92 14.94 -9.17
C ILE A 471 -12.68 14.63 -10.65
N ALA A 472 -13.58 15.08 -11.51
CA ALA A 472 -13.55 14.80 -12.94
C ALA A 472 -13.77 16.07 -13.77
N SER A 473 -13.20 16.11 -14.98
CA SER A 473 -13.34 17.25 -15.90
C SER A 473 -14.66 17.25 -16.68
N THR A 474 -15.31 16.10 -16.80
CA THR A 474 -16.52 15.86 -17.60
C THR A 474 -17.35 14.76 -16.96
N ASN A 475 -18.54 14.53 -17.50
CA ASN A 475 -19.24 13.30 -17.19
C ASN A 475 -18.39 12.10 -17.59
N LEU A 476 -18.22 11.18 -16.68
CA LEU A 476 -17.44 10.00 -16.89
C LEU A 476 -18.32 8.85 -17.40
N ASP A 477 -17.76 8.10 -18.29
CA ASP A 477 -18.19 6.71 -18.44
C ASP A 477 -18.13 6.04 -17.06
N SER A 478 -19.10 5.19 -16.76
CA SER A 478 -19.15 4.51 -15.45
C SER A 478 -17.88 3.72 -15.14
N SER A 479 -17.01 3.44 -16.16
CA SER A 479 -15.66 2.88 -15.98
C SER A 479 -14.70 3.80 -15.24
N GLU A 480 -15.06 5.01 -15.05
CA GLU A 480 -14.19 5.96 -14.41
C GLU A 480 -14.86 6.62 -13.19
N LYS A 481 -16.12 6.23 -12.91
CA LYS A 481 -16.91 6.81 -11.82
C LYS A 481 -16.42 6.40 -10.43
N PHE A 482 -16.61 7.26 -9.47
CA PHE A 482 -16.42 7.00 -8.05
C PHE A 482 -17.56 6.12 -7.51
N SER A 483 -17.25 5.16 -6.62
CA SER A 483 -18.25 4.30 -5.97
C SER A 483 -18.28 4.54 -4.47
N LEU A 484 -19.48 4.66 -3.92
CA LEU A 484 -19.63 5.00 -2.50
C LEU A 484 -20.07 3.82 -1.62
N GLY A 485 -20.86 2.87 -2.09
CA GLY A 485 -21.33 1.71 -1.30
C GLY A 485 -20.34 0.55 -1.26
N GLY A 486 -20.62 -0.42 -0.41
CA GLY A 486 -19.85 -1.63 -0.28
C GLY A 486 -18.87 -1.68 0.88
N PRO A 487 -18.14 -2.81 1.07
CA PRO A 487 -17.27 -3.05 2.23
C PRO A 487 -16.06 -2.11 2.32
N TYR A 488 -15.68 -1.47 1.21
CA TYR A 488 -14.61 -0.47 1.11
C TYR A 488 -15.14 0.96 0.95
N GLY A 489 -16.46 1.13 0.96
CA GLY A 489 -17.18 2.38 0.88
C GLY A 489 -17.92 2.68 2.18
N VAL A 490 -19.19 3.11 2.07
CA VAL A 490 -20.13 3.17 3.18
C VAL A 490 -20.72 1.80 3.37
N ARG A 491 -20.25 1.06 4.39
CA ARG A 491 -20.52 -0.38 4.60
C ARG A 491 -21.98 -0.73 4.83
N ALA A 492 -22.80 0.25 5.15
CA ALA A 492 -24.25 0.06 5.37
C ALA A 492 -25.07 -0.07 4.08
N TYR A 493 -24.41 0.00 2.92
CA TYR A 493 -25.04 -0.04 1.60
C TYR A 493 -24.38 -1.11 0.71
N PRO A 494 -25.11 -1.66 -0.29
CA PRO A 494 -24.54 -2.63 -1.21
C PRO A 494 -23.43 -2.02 -2.08
N VAL A 495 -22.67 -2.89 -2.72
CA VAL A 495 -21.61 -2.49 -3.65
C VAL A 495 -22.21 -1.68 -4.80
N ASN A 496 -21.58 -0.59 -5.18
CA ASN A 496 -22.01 0.33 -6.23
C ASN A 496 -23.35 1.05 -5.96
N GLU A 497 -23.75 1.23 -4.70
CA GLU A 497 -24.98 1.98 -4.38
C GLU A 497 -25.02 3.38 -5.00
N ALA A 498 -23.86 4.05 -5.06
CA ALA A 498 -23.72 5.28 -5.82
C ALA A 498 -22.50 5.20 -6.74
N LEU A 499 -22.75 5.43 -8.04
CA LEU A 499 -21.72 5.59 -9.07
C LEU A 499 -21.76 7.04 -9.58
N ALA A 500 -20.71 7.80 -9.32
CA ALA A 500 -20.68 9.23 -9.53
C ALA A 500 -19.40 9.70 -10.24
N ASP A 501 -19.48 10.80 -10.94
CA ASP A 501 -18.30 11.42 -11.57
C ASP A 501 -17.36 11.96 -10.52
N GLU A 502 -17.92 12.53 -9.45
CA GLU A 502 -17.18 13.10 -8.34
C GLU A 502 -17.72 12.60 -7.01
N GLY A 503 -16.84 12.51 -6.02
CA GLY A 503 -17.25 12.10 -4.69
C GLY A 503 -16.13 12.04 -3.68
N TYR A 504 -16.53 11.87 -2.42
CA TYR A 504 -15.62 11.63 -1.32
C TYR A 504 -16.18 10.57 -0.37
N LEU A 505 -15.27 9.90 0.33
CA LEU A 505 -15.53 8.89 1.34
C LEU A 505 -14.65 9.15 2.57
N MET A 506 -15.23 9.04 3.74
CA MET A 506 -14.56 9.05 5.04
C MET A 506 -14.94 7.82 5.82
N ASN A 507 -13.96 7.09 6.31
CA ASN A 507 -14.15 5.97 7.22
C ASN A 507 -13.37 6.25 8.52
N PHE A 508 -14.02 6.02 9.65
CA PHE A 508 -13.41 6.14 10.97
C PHE A 508 -13.62 4.85 11.74
N GLU A 509 -12.56 4.31 12.30
CA GLU A 509 -12.61 3.08 13.09
C GLU A 509 -11.87 3.26 14.41
N MET A 510 -12.50 2.83 15.49
CA MET A 510 -11.84 2.55 16.75
C MET A 510 -11.63 1.03 16.84
N ARG A 511 -10.38 0.64 17.04
CA ARG A 511 -9.95 -0.76 17.08
C ARG A 511 -9.42 -1.09 18.47
N TYR A 512 -9.92 -2.16 19.06
CA TYR A 512 -9.51 -2.67 20.37
C TYR A 512 -8.87 -4.04 20.23
N ASP A 513 -7.60 -4.15 20.63
CA ASP A 513 -6.85 -5.41 20.64
C ASP A 513 -7.22 -6.25 21.85
N VAL A 514 -7.92 -7.38 21.64
CA VAL A 514 -8.50 -8.22 22.70
C VAL A 514 -7.44 -8.87 23.57
N CYS A 515 -6.35 -9.31 23.01
CA CYS A 515 -5.42 -10.27 23.62
C CYS A 515 -4.39 -9.71 24.61
N LYS A 516 -4.52 -8.49 25.09
CA LYS A 516 -3.70 -7.99 26.20
C LYS A 516 -4.34 -8.21 27.59
N PHE A 517 -5.48 -8.88 27.64
CA PHE A 517 -6.11 -9.31 28.90
C PHE A 517 -5.64 -10.71 29.33
N ARG A 518 -5.71 -11.01 30.65
CA ARG A 518 -5.34 -12.28 31.29
C ARG A 518 -6.00 -13.55 30.71
N LEU A 519 -6.96 -13.42 29.81
CA LEU A 519 -7.59 -14.53 29.09
C LEU A 519 -6.68 -15.22 28.07
N CYS A 520 -5.51 -14.65 27.77
CA CYS A 520 -4.54 -15.22 26.84
C CYS A 520 -3.58 -16.23 27.49
N ASP A 521 -3.61 -16.37 28.80
CA ASP A 521 -2.78 -17.33 29.56
C ASP A 521 -3.36 -18.75 29.65
N THR A 522 -4.45 -19.04 28.94
CA THR A 522 -5.00 -20.39 28.87
C THR A 522 -4.31 -21.21 27.78
N SER A 523 -4.44 -22.54 27.85
CA SER A 523 -3.91 -23.50 26.85
C SER A 523 -4.35 -23.20 25.39
N TYR A 524 -5.30 -22.30 25.19
CA TYR A 524 -5.79 -21.75 23.91
C TYR A 524 -5.29 -20.32 23.66
N GLY A 525 -4.31 -19.82 24.41
CA GLY A 525 -3.91 -18.41 24.49
C GLY A 525 -3.43 -17.77 23.20
N ASN A 526 -2.93 -18.56 22.25
CA ASN A 526 -2.45 -18.03 20.97
C ASN A 526 -3.57 -17.73 19.96
N ILE A 527 -4.77 -18.25 20.13
CA ILE A 527 -5.88 -18.10 19.17
C ILE A 527 -6.37 -16.65 19.13
N PHE A 528 -6.47 -15.98 20.30
CA PHE A 528 -6.97 -14.60 20.38
C PHE A 528 -5.88 -13.53 20.30
N GLU A 529 -4.61 -13.91 20.15
CA GLU A 529 -3.47 -12.98 20.18
C GLU A 529 -3.51 -11.91 19.09
N ASN A 530 -4.35 -12.09 18.06
CA ASN A 530 -4.44 -11.19 16.91
C ASN A 530 -5.90 -10.80 16.60
N VAL A 531 -6.77 -10.85 17.59
CA VAL A 531 -8.18 -10.45 17.44
C VAL A 531 -8.36 -8.99 17.81
N GLN A 532 -8.99 -8.24 16.92
CA GLN A 532 -9.40 -6.85 17.15
C GLN A 532 -10.91 -6.74 17.07
N LEU A 533 -11.52 -6.07 18.04
CA LEU A 533 -12.88 -5.56 17.94
C LEU A 533 -12.84 -4.18 17.29
N VAL A 534 -13.76 -3.94 16.38
CA VAL A 534 -13.81 -2.71 15.59
C VAL A 534 -15.18 -2.06 15.75
N GLY A 535 -15.24 -0.80 16.16
CA GLY A 535 -16.41 0.06 16.02
C GLY A 535 -16.14 1.07 14.92
N PHE A 536 -17.11 1.35 14.05
CA PHE A 536 -16.86 2.23 12.92
C PHE A 536 -18.04 3.13 12.55
N ILE A 537 -17.70 4.23 11.88
CA ILE A 537 -18.63 5.14 11.21
C ILE A 537 -18.06 5.45 9.82
N ASP A 538 -18.92 5.32 8.80
CA ASP A 538 -18.63 5.63 7.41
C ASP A 538 -19.52 6.78 6.96
N HIS A 539 -18.95 7.71 6.20
CA HIS A 539 -19.68 8.82 5.59
C HIS A 539 -19.10 9.16 4.23
N GLY A 540 -19.95 9.50 3.27
CA GLY A 540 -19.48 9.96 1.97
C GLY A 540 -20.54 10.72 1.21
N GLY A 541 -20.10 11.48 0.23
CA GLY A 541 -20.94 12.28 -0.66
C GLY A 541 -20.56 12.09 -2.11
N VAL A 542 -21.53 12.26 -2.98
CA VAL A 542 -21.39 12.09 -4.43
C VAL A 542 -22.04 13.22 -5.20
N THR A 543 -21.47 13.53 -6.36
CA THR A 543 -22.06 14.26 -7.47
C THR A 543 -22.20 13.29 -8.63
N LEU A 544 -23.42 12.82 -8.93
CA LEU A 544 -23.66 11.76 -9.90
C LEU A 544 -23.14 12.12 -11.30
N HIS A 545 -23.41 13.36 -11.71
CA HIS A 545 -23.02 13.92 -12.99
C HIS A 545 -22.34 15.27 -12.79
N SER A 546 -21.17 15.43 -13.36
CA SER A 546 -20.44 16.69 -13.40
C SER A 546 -21.24 17.76 -14.17
N THR A 547 -21.90 17.33 -15.26
CA THR A 547 -22.84 18.15 -16.04
C THR A 547 -24.14 17.41 -16.19
N THR A 548 -25.26 18.03 -15.76
CA THR A 548 -26.59 17.46 -15.86
C THR A 548 -27.23 17.75 -17.22
N TRP A 549 -28.15 16.89 -17.66
CA TRP A 549 -28.96 17.06 -18.87
C TRP A 549 -30.45 16.91 -18.55
N THR A 550 -31.31 17.15 -19.53
CA THR A 550 -32.77 17.01 -19.35
C THR A 550 -33.11 15.59 -18.91
N ASN A 551 -33.80 15.45 -17.78
CA ASN A 551 -34.17 14.17 -17.16
C ASN A 551 -32.99 13.36 -16.57
N SER A 552 -31.80 13.93 -16.39
CA SER A 552 -30.68 13.26 -15.75
C SER A 552 -30.97 12.83 -14.29
N ASN A 553 -31.97 13.44 -13.67
CA ASN A 553 -32.44 13.14 -12.31
C ASN A 553 -33.59 12.12 -12.26
N ILE A 554 -34.09 11.66 -13.42
CA ILE A 554 -35.17 10.69 -13.48
C ILE A 554 -34.60 9.27 -13.38
N THR A 555 -35.23 8.50 -12.53
CA THR A 555 -34.88 7.09 -12.30
C THR A 555 -36.08 6.22 -12.66
N TYR A 556 -35.84 5.15 -13.41
CA TYR A 556 -36.89 4.19 -13.81
C TYR A 556 -36.69 2.87 -13.09
N SER A 557 -37.74 2.23 -12.64
CA SER A 557 -37.67 0.85 -12.17
C SER A 557 -37.83 -0.12 -13.36
N SER A 558 -37.46 -1.38 -13.14
CA SER A 558 -37.74 -2.48 -14.10
C SER A 558 -39.23 -2.67 -14.37
N THR A 559 -40.13 -2.09 -13.57
CA THR A 559 -41.56 -2.08 -13.70
C THR A 559 -42.12 -0.81 -14.37
N GLY A 560 -41.24 0.08 -14.84
CA GLY A 560 -41.63 1.34 -15.48
C GLY A 560 -42.05 2.48 -14.51
N GLN A 561 -41.92 2.28 -13.21
CA GLN A 561 -42.18 3.36 -12.24
C GLN A 561 -41.06 4.41 -12.30
N VAL A 562 -41.43 5.66 -12.19
CA VAL A 562 -40.55 6.80 -12.29
C VAL A 562 -40.24 7.34 -10.88
N GLY A 563 -38.96 7.46 -10.54
CA GLY A 563 -38.48 8.14 -9.37
C GLY A 563 -37.61 9.33 -9.76
N THR A 564 -37.20 10.13 -8.79
CA THR A 564 -36.21 11.20 -8.98
C THR A 564 -35.08 11.03 -7.99
N ALA A 565 -33.84 11.28 -8.44
CA ALA A 565 -32.67 11.28 -7.59
C ALA A 565 -32.00 12.67 -7.60
N PRO A 566 -31.61 13.22 -6.46
CA PRO A 566 -30.79 14.43 -6.44
C PRO A 566 -29.41 14.15 -7.06
N ASN A 567 -28.87 15.09 -7.83
CA ASN A 567 -27.51 14.94 -8.41
C ASN A 567 -26.44 14.89 -7.32
N ASN A 568 -26.69 15.55 -6.18
CA ASN A 568 -25.79 15.57 -5.04
C ASN A 568 -26.48 14.97 -3.82
N TYR A 569 -25.86 13.98 -3.19
CA TYR A 569 -26.35 13.43 -1.92
C TYR A 569 -25.22 12.76 -1.12
N THR A 570 -25.54 12.44 0.13
CA THR A 570 -24.63 11.76 1.05
C THR A 570 -25.22 10.46 1.55
N LEU A 571 -24.36 9.52 1.86
CA LEU A 571 -24.70 8.26 2.54
C LEU A 571 -23.87 8.17 3.83
N SER A 572 -24.49 7.60 4.88
CA SER A 572 -23.81 7.37 6.14
C SER A 572 -24.20 6.02 6.73
N GLY A 573 -23.28 5.42 7.45
CA GLY A 573 -23.50 4.15 8.15
C GLY A 573 -22.57 4.00 9.33
N GLY A 574 -22.91 3.12 10.23
CA GLY A 574 -22.06 2.76 11.36
C GLY A 574 -22.26 1.31 11.76
N GLY A 575 -21.34 0.77 12.50
CA GLY A 575 -21.43 -0.64 12.87
C GLY A 575 -20.25 -1.14 13.67
N PHE A 576 -20.18 -2.47 13.72
CA PHE A 576 -19.17 -3.20 14.47
C PHE A 576 -18.54 -4.28 13.59
N GLY A 577 -17.32 -4.66 13.92
CA GLY A 577 -16.61 -5.71 13.21
C GLY A 577 -15.59 -6.43 14.08
N ILE A 578 -15.05 -7.49 13.52
CA ILE A 578 -13.96 -8.28 14.09
C ILE A 578 -12.91 -8.46 13.00
N ASN A 579 -11.67 -8.13 13.32
CA ASN A 579 -10.50 -8.50 12.55
C ASN A 579 -9.73 -9.58 13.31
N TRP A 580 -9.49 -10.72 12.70
CA TRP A 580 -8.64 -11.76 13.23
C TRP A 580 -7.55 -12.07 12.22
N ILE A 581 -6.33 -11.62 12.50
CA ILE A 581 -5.22 -11.66 11.54
C ILE A 581 -4.04 -12.40 12.15
N SER A 582 -3.76 -13.59 11.67
CA SER A 582 -2.54 -14.36 11.96
C SER A 582 -1.50 -14.06 10.86
N PRO A 583 -0.43 -13.29 11.15
CA PRO A 583 0.53 -12.90 10.14
C PRO A 583 1.19 -14.09 9.43
N GLY A 584 1.15 -14.08 8.09
CA GLY A 584 1.71 -15.15 7.25
C GLY A 584 0.94 -16.46 7.28
N ASP A 585 -0.29 -16.48 7.86
CA ASP A 585 -1.14 -17.66 7.93
C ASP A 585 -2.55 -17.36 7.39
N PHE A 586 -3.37 -16.57 8.09
CA PHE A 586 -4.69 -16.19 7.61
C PHE A 586 -5.13 -14.79 8.07
N ALA A 587 -6.14 -14.24 7.39
CA ALA A 587 -6.84 -13.04 7.81
C ALA A 587 -8.35 -13.24 7.66
N LEU A 588 -9.10 -13.01 8.74
CA LEU A 588 -10.55 -12.97 8.75
C LEU A 588 -11.01 -11.57 9.11
N LYS A 589 -11.91 -11.00 8.32
CA LYS A 589 -12.60 -9.75 8.62
C LYS A 589 -14.09 -9.98 8.52
N PHE A 590 -14.81 -9.54 9.55
CA PHE A 590 -16.25 -9.57 9.59
C PHE A 590 -16.77 -8.21 10.04
N SER A 591 -17.84 -7.71 9.43
CA SER A 591 -18.50 -6.48 9.88
C SER A 591 -20.00 -6.53 9.63
N VAL A 592 -20.71 -5.84 10.51
CA VAL A 592 -22.16 -5.58 10.45
C VAL A 592 -22.37 -4.08 10.45
N ALA A 593 -23.10 -3.58 9.48
CA ALA A 593 -23.28 -2.14 9.29
C ALA A 593 -24.75 -1.77 9.18
N GLN A 594 -25.15 -0.74 9.92
CA GLN A 594 -26.48 -0.15 9.91
C GLN A 594 -26.44 1.24 9.27
N ARG A 595 -27.47 1.59 8.53
CA ARG A 595 -27.62 2.92 7.92
C ARG A 595 -27.84 3.99 8.99
N ILE A 596 -27.28 5.16 8.75
CA ILE A 596 -27.54 6.38 9.50
C ILE A 596 -28.18 7.36 8.51
N GLY A 597 -29.42 7.78 8.80
CA GLY A 597 -30.20 8.61 7.88
C GLY A 597 -30.90 7.82 6.78
N THR A 598 -31.28 8.51 5.71
CA THR A 598 -32.05 7.96 4.58
C THR A 598 -31.19 7.95 3.31
N ASN A 599 -31.43 6.98 2.43
CA ASN A 599 -30.89 6.99 1.09
C ASN A 599 -31.81 7.80 0.17
N PRO A 600 -31.38 8.97 -0.33
CA PRO A 600 -32.21 9.80 -1.23
C PRO A 600 -32.40 9.14 -2.60
N TYR A 601 -31.44 8.28 -3.01
CA TYR A 601 -31.48 7.58 -4.27
C TYR A 601 -32.01 6.17 -4.05
N ARG A 602 -33.35 6.04 -4.04
CA ARG A 602 -34.02 4.75 -3.93
C ARG A 602 -34.71 4.40 -5.23
N SER A 603 -34.72 3.12 -5.51
CA SER A 603 -35.59 2.58 -6.56
C SER A 603 -37.07 2.90 -6.26
N ALA A 604 -37.91 2.88 -7.29
CA ALA A 604 -39.35 3.18 -7.14
C ALA A 604 -40.07 2.24 -6.16
N ASN A 605 -39.54 1.03 -5.92
CA ASN A 605 -40.03 0.11 -4.90
C ASN A 605 -39.34 0.28 -3.52
N GLY A 606 -38.55 1.33 -3.35
CA GLY A 606 -37.89 1.67 -2.08
C GLY A 606 -36.62 0.87 -1.77
N GLY A 607 -36.17 0.00 -2.68
CA GLY A 607 -34.95 -0.78 -2.56
C GLY A 607 -33.67 0.00 -2.90
N ASP A 608 -32.53 -0.60 -2.64
CA ASP A 608 -31.22 -0.14 -3.05
C ASP A 608 -31.01 -0.31 -4.56
N VAL A 609 -29.88 0.19 -5.06
CA VAL A 609 -29.55 0.14 -6.49
C VAL A 609 -29.52 -1.31 -7.04
N ASP A 610 -29.16 -2.26 -6.21
CA ASP A 610 -29.17 -3.69 -6.54
C ASP A 610 -30.53 -4.38 -6.35
N GLY A 611 -31.57 -3.64 -5.96
CA GLY A 611 -32.93 -4.12 -5.71
C GLY A 611 -33.12 -4.77 -4.34
N THR A 612 -32.11 -4.83 -3.50
CA THR A 612 -32.23 -5.39 -2.15
C THR A 612 -32.74 -4.36 -1.14
N HIS A 613 -33.19 -4.86 0.00
CA HIS A 613 -33.59 -4.06 1.17
C HIS A 613 -32.75 -4.44 2.40
N ASN A 614 -31.57 -5.01 2.18
CA ASN A 614 -30.76 -5.57 3.25
C ASN A 614 -30.33 -4.50 4.26
N THR A 615 -30.83 -4.61 5.48
CA THR A 615 -30.48 -3.76 6.63
C THR A 615 -30.63 -4.59 7.90
N PRO A 616 -29.55 -4.88 8.65
CA PRO A 616 -28.15 -4.47 8.42
C PRO A 616 -27.45 -5.19 7.26
N GLN A 617 -26.36 -4.59 6.74
CA GLN A 617 -25.44 -5.21 5.81
C GLN A 617 -24.38 -6.03 6.55
N PHE A 618 -24.01 -7.19 5.98
CA PHE A 618 -23.00 -8.09 6.52
C PHE A 618 -21.89 -8.31 5.52
N TRP A 619 -20.65 -8.13 5.97
CA TRP A 619 -19.47 -8.35 5.14
C TRP A 619 -18.53 -9.35 5.81
N ALA A 620 -18.06 -10.33 5.06
CA ALA A 620 -17.10 -11.32 5.50
C ALA A 620 -16.00 -11.51 4.46
N GLN A 621 -14.77 -11.57 4.90
CA GLN A 621 -13.58 -11.82 4.07
C GLN A 621 -12.66 -12.76 4.82
N LEU A 622 -12.21 -13.81 4.16
CA LEU A 622 -11.24 -14.77 4.67
C LEU A 622 -10.12 -14.93 3.65
N SER A 623 -8.89 -14.84 4.10
CA SER A 623 -7.71 -15.09 3.26
C SER A 623 -6.76 -16.04 3.98
N LYS A 624 -6.23 -17.04 3.26
CA LYS A 624 -5.19 -17.96 3.71
C LYS A 624 -3.93 -17.74 2.90
N TYR A 625 -2.79 -17.59 3.59
CA TYR A 625 -1.47 -17.33 2.99
C TYR A 625 -0.61 -18.58 3.03
N PHE A 626 0.16 -18.81 1.98
CA PHE A 626 1.07 -19.94 1.81
C PHE A 626 2.49 -19.50 1.46
#